data_c6ab2b207b0f43c2883c920e9c109964
#
_entry.id   c6ab2b207b0f43c2883c920e9c109964
#
_cell.length_a   1.000
_cell.length_b   1.000
_cell.length_c   1.000
_cell.angle_alpha   90.00
_cell.angle_beta   90.00
_cell.angle_gamma   90.00
#
_symmetry.space_group_name_H-M   'P 1'
#
loop_
_entity.id
_entity.type
_entity.pdbx_description
1 polymer ?
#
loop_
_entity_poly.entity_id
_entity_poly.type
_entity_poly.pdbx_seq_one_letter_code
_entity_poly.pdbx_strand_id
1 'polypeptide(L)'
;MDFPHTSSSAAAEPDPTPVRRASNVPIRPLAPGEKPPQFVLFSFDGVGVSKNWDLFLEAAERSDARFSALMTGLYFLTDKAKKRYRGPGYRPGESALAFGGTKAEVIEQIEYLNRTWYGGHELGTHYVGHFCAGTRNPGKNWSTREWNHELDQFFSLMANWRSNNGITTGPDLAFGPQEVKGGRTQCLEGTPAKLFPALRAHDMTWDSSMPAAQPGVYWPSKIRGIWEFQIPYAWSPPLRKRQTVLDYNFWYTVNGAQDRPKDKARIRRVVLDTYRYMFKRAYEGNRAPLVIANHMNDWNGNAFNPATAQFMTETCGRPEVICATHADVVAWLEVQDPKVLQEWTSRPPVAVSANQ
;
A
#
# COMPACT_ATOMS: atom_id res chain seq x y z
N MET A 1 -37.17 -27.86 54.39
CA MET A 1 -37.58 -26.63 53.67
C MET A 1 -36.37 -26.19 52.86
N ASP A 2 -36.31 -26.64 51.61
CA ASP A 2 -35.22 -26.31 50.69
C ASP A 2 -35.61 -25.06 49.88
N PHE A 3 -34.76 -24.04 49.91
CA PHE A 3 -34.88 -22.86 49.08
C PHE A 3 -34.12 -23.07 47.77
N PRO A 4 -34.71 -22.79 46.60
CA PRO A 4 -33.98 -22.90 45.37
C PRO A 4 -33.06 -21.70 45.19
N HIS A 5 -31.77 -21.93 44.97
CA HIS A 5 -30.81 -20.91 44.51
C HIS A 5 -31.06 -20.62 43.03
N THR A 6 -31.62 -19.45 42.74
CA THR A 6 -31.64 -18.89 41.40
C THR A 6 -30.28 -18.30 41.09
N SER A 7 -29.49 -18.99 40.29
CA SER A 7 -28.28 -18.43 39.67
C SER A 7 -28.68 -17.48 38.54
N SER A 8 -28.59 -16.18 38.78
CA SER A 8 -28.68 -15.16 37.76
C SER A 8 -27.41 -15.22 36.92
N SER A 9 -27.52 -15.73 35.71
CA SER A 9 -26.46 -15.57 34.68
C SER A 9 -26.47 -14.12 34.21
N ALA A 10 -25.49 -13.32 34.66
CA ALA A 10 -25.27 -12.02 34.08
C ALA A 10 -24.93 -12.20 32.57
N ALA A 11 -25.71 -11.62 31.70
CA ALA A 11 -25.37 -11.56 30.31
C ALA A 11 -24.04 -10.77 30.20
N ALA A 12 -23.05 -11.35 29.50
CA ALA A 12 -21.79 -10.65 29.21
C ALA A 12 -22.12 -9.36 28.45
N GLU A 13 -21.63 -8.25 28.93
CA GLU A 13 -21.71 -7.00 28.19
C GLU A 13 -21.06 -7.20 26.82
N PRO A 14 -21.68 -6.69 25.73
CA PRO A 14 -21.07 -6.79 24.40
C PRO A 14 -19.72 -6.08 24.43
N ASP A 15 -18.70 -6.72 23.86
CA ASP A 15 -17.38 -6.12 23.70
C ASP A 15 -17.50 -4.73 23.04
N PRO A 16 -16.81 -3.71 23.55
CA PRO A 16 -16.91 -2.38 23.00
C PRO A 16 -16.50 -2.41 21.52
N THR A 17 -17.30 -1.79 20.66
CA THR A 17 -16.99 -1.67 19.23
C THR A 17 -15.59 -1.07 19.08
N PRO A 18 -14.66 -1.72 18.38
CA PRO A 18 -13.31 -1.22 18.22
C PRO A 18 -13.31 0.15 17.53
N VAL A 19 -12.57 1.11 18.10
CA VAL A 19 -12.43 2.46 17.55
C VAL A 19 -11.16 2.50 16.70
N ARG A 20 -11.26 3.10 15.51
CA ARG A 20 -10.10 3.30 14.63
C ARG A 20 -9.05 4.17 15.32
N ARG A 21 -7.80 3.71 15.33
CA ARG A 21 -6.67 4.49 15.84
C ARG A 21 -6.47 5.75 14.99
N ALA A 22 -6.23 6.89 15.64
CA ALA A 22 -6.02 8.17 14.96
C ALA A 22 -4.72 8.19 14.12
N SER A 23 -4.67 9.10 13.15
CA SER A 23 -3.45 9.41 12.42
C SER A 23 -2.34 9.85 13.37
N ASN A 24 -1.10 9.47 13.05
CA ASN A 24 0.10 9.93 13.76
C ASN A 24 0.74 11.18 13.13
N VAL A 25 0.11 11.76 12.10
CA VAL A 25 0.58 12.97 11.42
C VAL A 25 -0.10 14.20 11.99
N PRO A 26 0.65 15.17 12.57
CA PRO A 26 0.10 16.44 12.98
C PRO A 26 -0.20 17.30 11.74
N ILE A 27 -1.49 17.47 11.42
CA ILE A 27 -1.94 18.25 10.26
C ILE A 27 -1.89 19.74 10.62
N ARG A 28 -0.76 20.38 10.32
CA ARG A 28 -0.53 21.81 10.49
C ARG A 28 0.43 22.35 9.43
N PRO A 29 0.36 23.63 9.08
CA PRO A 29 1.36 24.26 8.21
C PRO A 29 2.73 24.36 8.90
N LEU A 30 3.78 24.31 8.11
CA LEU A 30 5.13 24.62 8.55
C LEU A 30 5.29 26.15 8.72
N ALA A 31 6.05 26.56 9.73
CA ALA A 31 6.53 27.91 9.80
C ALA A 31 7.63 28.17 8.74
N PRO A 32 7.85 29.41 8.30
CA PRO A 32 8.98 29.74 7.43
C PRO A 32 10.31 29.27 8.03
N GLY A 33 11.11 28.54 7.27
CA GLY A 33 12.37 27.95 7.70
C GLY A 33 12.22 26.68 8.56
N GLU A 34 11.00 26.25 8.88
CA GLU A 34 10.79 25.01 9.61
C GLU A 34 11.06 23.79 8.69
N LYS A 35 11.77 22.82 9.26
CA LYS A 35 12.12 21.59 8.57
C LYS A 35 10.96 20.61 8.58
N PRO A 36 10.55 20.08 7.42
CA PRO A 36 9.50 19.07 7.38
C PRO A 36 9.92 17.76 8.07
N PRO A 37 8.99 17.03 8.66
CA PRO A 37 9.29 15.67 9.12
C PRO A 37 9.76 14.80 7.95
N GLN A 38 10.59 13.80 8.25
CA GLN A 38 10.90 12.76 7.28
C GLN A 38 9.75 11.75 7.26
N PHE A 39 8.87 11.86 6.29
CA PHE A 39 7.86 10.85 6.06
C PHE A 39 8.46 9.59 5.46
N VAL A 40 8.03 8.42 5.96
CA VAL A 40 8.31 7.11 5.36
C VAL A 40 6.98 6.43 5.10
N LEU A 41 6.73 6.07 3.85
CA LEU A 41 5.45 5.55 3.35
C LEU A 41 5.63 4.08 2.99
N PHE A 42 5.30 3.19 3.92
CA PHE A 42 5.24 1.76 3.62
C PHE A 42 3.93 1.45 2.91
N SER A 43 4.01 0.73 1.80
CA SER A 43 2.85 0.25 1.07
C SER A 43 3.02 -1.19 0.61
N PHE A 44 1.91 -1.94 0.59
CA PHE A 44 1.90 -3.35 0.24
C PHE A 44 0.89 -3.59 -0.88
N ASP A 45 1.40 -4.03 -2.04
CA ASP A 45 0.62 -4.23 -3.25
C ASP A 45 -0.11 -5.57 -3.22
N GLY A 46 -1.36 -5.57 -3.67
CA GLY A 46 -2.12 -6.78 -3.89
C GLY A 46 -2.33 -7.61 -2.63
N VAL A 47 -2.63 -6.95 -1.50
CA VAL A 47 -2.80 -7.66 -0.23
C VAL A 47 -3.95 -8.66 -0.29
N GLY A 48 -3.64 -9.92 0.04
CA GLY A 48 -4.54 -11.05 0.17
C GLY A 48 -4.32 -11.76 1.51
N VAL A 49 -4.87 -12.95 1.69
CA VAL A 49 -4.58 -13.75 2.88
C VAL A 49 -3.10 -14.11 2.92
N SER A 50 -2.42 -13.71 3.96
CA SER A 50 -0.98 -13.91 4.15
C SER A 50 -0.61 -13.91 5.63
N LYS A 51 0.22 -14.86 6.05
CA LYS A 51 0.81 -14.89 7.40
C LYS A 51 1.70 -13.69 7.72
N ASN A 52 2.10 -12.91 6.71
CA ASN A 52 2.91 -11.70 6.90
C ASN A 52 2.10 -10.50 7.42
N TRP A 53 0.76 -10.57 7.45
CA TRP A 53 -0.06 -9.54 8.07
C TRP A 53 0.33 -9.28 9.53
N ASP A 54 0.41 -10.34 10.34
CA ASP A 54 0.76 -10.21 11.75
C ASP A 54 2.14 -9.60 11.94
N LEU A 55 3.12 -10.00 11.12
CA LEU A 55 4.46 -9.41 11.13
C LEU A 55 4.44 -7.88 10.97
N PHE A 56 3.64 -7.37 10.01
CA PHE A 56 3.59 -5.94 9.76
C PHE A 56 2.71 -5.17 10.73
N LEU A 57 1.59 -5.75 11.17
CA LEU A 57 0.74 -5.14 12.20
C LEU A 57 1.51 -4.99 13.51
N GLU A 58 2.23 -6.04 13.95
CA GLU A 58 3.08 -5.98 15.13
C GLU A 58 4.27 -5.01 14.99
N ALA A 59 4.95 -5.00 13.83
CA ALA A 59 6.04 -4.06 13.59
C ALA A 59 5.55 -2.61 13.64
N ALA A 60 4.39 -2.34 13.05
CA ALA A 60 3.77 -1.02 13.04
C ALA A 60 3.33 -0.59 14.45
N GLU A 61 2.74 -1.48 15.23
CA GLU A 61 2.35 -1.19 16.60
C GLU A 61 3.57 -0.82 17.47
N ARG A 62 4.64 -1.63 17.41
CA ARG A 62 5.87 -1.40 18.18
C ARG A 62 6.60 -0.10 17.83
N SER A 63 6.45 0.41 16.63
CA SER A 63 7.16 1.58 16.13
C SER A 63 6.27 2.80 15.87
N ASP A 64 5.01 2.76 16.29
CA ASP A 64 3.98 3.77 16.00
C ASP A 64 3.85 4.10 14.49
N ALA A 65 4.12 3.12 13.65
CA ALA A 65 4.02 3.29 12.21
C ALA A 65 2.57 3.16 11.72
N ARG A 66 2.29 3.79 10.59
CA ARG A 66 1.14 3.52 9.74
C ARG A 66 1.63 3.11 8.36
N PHE A 67 0.84 2.32 7.65
CA PHE A 67 1.13 1.90 6.29
C PHE A 67 -0.12 1.88 5.42
N SER A 68 0.04 1.80 4.10
CA SER A 68 -1.06 1.67 3.13
C SER A 68 -1.08 0.24 2.58
N ALA A 69 -2.19 -0.48 2.77
CA ALA A 69 -2.42 -1.80 2.22
C ALA A 69 -3.31 -1.69 0.97
N LEU A 70 -2.79 -2.08 -0.18
CA LEU A 70 -3.45 -1.89 -1.47
C LEU A 70 -4.19 -3.18 -1.88
N MET A 71 -5.51 -3.13 -1.78
CA MET A 71 -6.40 -4.28 -1.98
C MET A 71 -6.56 -4.64 -3.45
N THR A 72 -6.43 -5.93 -3.78
CA THR A 72 -6.85 -6.46 -5.08
C THR A 72 -8.31 -6.89 -5.03
N GLY A 73 -9.13 -6.33 -5.93
CA GLY A 73 -10.57 -6.61 -5.95
C GLY A 73 -10.95 -8.08 -6.17
N LEU A 74 -10.07 -8.89 -6.79
CA LEU A 74 -10.28 -10.32 -6.96
C LEU A 74 -10.45 -11.06 -5.63
N TYR A 75 -9.81 -10.58 -4.57
CA TYR A 75 -9.84 -11.25 -3.27
C TYR A 75 -11.14 -11.04 -2.48
N PHE A 76 -12.03 -10.17 -2.99
CA PHE A 76 -13.42 -10.08 -2.52
C PHE A 76 -14.34 -11.12 -3.16
N LEU A 77 -13.83 -11.96 -4.08
CA LEU A 77 -14.59 -13.01 -4.75
C LEU A 77 -14.00 -14.39 -4.46
N THR A 78 -14.88 -15.34 -4.12
CA THR A 78 -14.49 -16.76 -4.12
C THR A 78 -14.24 -17.24 -5.56
N ASP A 79 -13.51 -18.37 -5.72
CA ASP A 79 -13.31 -19.00 -7.02
C ASP A 79 -14.62 -19.36 -7.72
N LYS A 80 -15.66 -19.68 -6.95
CA LYS A 80 -17.01 -19.96 -7.49
C LYS A 80 -17.70 -18.72 -8.03
N ALA A 81 -17.43 -17.55 -7.45
CA ALA A 81 -18.03 -16.27 -7.81
C ALA A 81 -17.25 -15.52 -8.90
N LYS A 82 -16.14 -16.04 -9.41
CA LYS A 82 -15.21 -15.38 -10.34
C LYS A 82 -15.87 -14.68 -11.53
N LYS A 83 -16.98 -15.23 -12.05
CA LYS A 83 -17.73 -14.65 -13.19
C LYS A 83 -18.40 -13.31 -12.86
N ARG A 84 -18.41 -12.86 -11.59
CA ARG A 84 -18.87 -11.53 -11.20
C ARG A 84 -17.89 -10.41 -11.64
N TYR A 85 -16.63 -10.76 -11.87
CA TYR A 85 -15.64 -9.85 -12.42
C TYR A 85 -15.51 -10.01 -13.93
N ARG A 86 -15.35 -8.87 -14.62
CA ARG A 86 -15.07 -8.81 -16.06
C ARG A 86 -14.13 -7.63 -16.34
N GLY A 87 -12.85 -7.90 -16.54
CA GLY A 87 -11.85 -6.88 -16.90
C GLY A 87 -12.06 -6.28 -18.29
N PRO A 88 -11.52 -5.08 -18.55
CA PRO A 88 -11.60 -4.43 -19.85
C PRO A 88 -11.02 -5.28 -20.99
N GLY A 89 -11.87 -5.68 -21.94
CA GLY A 89 -11.48 -6.55 -23.06
C GLY A 89 -11.38 -8.04 -22.72
N TYR A 90 -11.84 -8.47 -21.53
CA TYR A 90 -11.82 -9.87 -21.09
C TYR A 90 -13.23 -10.46 -20.91
N ARG A 91 -13.32 -11.78 -20.85
CA ARG A 91 -14.57 -12.49 -20.54
C ARG A 91 -14.81 -12.50 -19.03
N PRO A 92 -16.06 -12.68 -18.58
CA PRO A 92 -16.35 -12.84 -17.15
C PRO A 92 -15.53 -13.98 -16.53
N GLY A 93 -14.84 -13.70 -15.41
CA GLY A 93 -14.02 -14.65 -14.69
C GLY A 93 -12.59 -14.83 -15.20
N GLU A 94 -12.16 -14.07 -16.23
CA GLU A 94 -10.76 -14.01 -16.64
C GLU A 94 -10.00 -12.98 -15.77
N SER A 95 -8.82 -13.37 -15.29
CA SER A 95 -7.89 -12.53 -14.53
C SER A 95 -6.47 -13.04 -14.68
N ALA A 96 -5.47 -12.22 -14.40
CA ALA A 96 -4.06 -12.64 -14.41
C ALA A 96 -3.58 -13.21 -13.06
N LEU A 97 -4.38 -13.05 -12.00
CA LEU A 97 -4.14 -13.63 -10.66
C LEU A 97 -5.30 -14.55 -10.27
N ALA A 98 -5.08 -15.34 -9.23
CA ALA A 98 -6.12 -16.14 -8.59
C ALA A 98 -7.16 -15.23 -7.91
N PHE A 99 -8.36 -15.77 -7.71
CA PHE A 99 -9.40 -15.15 -6.90
C PHE A 99 -9.19 -15.44 -5.41
N GLY A 100 -10.09 -14.97 -4.55
CA GLY A 100 -9.98 -15.10 -3.10
C GLY A 100 -10.22 -16.50 -2.53
N GLY A 101 -10.32 -17.54 -3.40
CA GLY A 101 -10.39 -18.92 -2.96
C GLY A 101 -11.76 -19.34 -2.42
N THR A 102 -11.80 -19.87 -1.21
CA THR A 102 -12.99 -20.33 -0.49
C THR A 102 -13.72 -19.19 0.23
N LYS A 103 -14.93 -19.45 0.74
CA LYS A 103 -15.64 -18.47 1.59
C LYS A 103 -14.89 -18.16 2.88
N ALA A 104 -14.19 -19.15 3.46
CA ALA A 104 -13.41 -18.96 4.68
C ALA A 104 -12.23 -18.02 4.44
N GLU A 105 -11.49 -18.19 3.34
CA GLU A 105 -10.38 -17.33 2.97
C GLU A 105 -10.84 -15.88 2.68
N VAL A 106 -11.98 -15.71 2.02
CA VAL A 106 -12.55 -14.35 1.83
C VAL A 106 -12.94 -13.72 3.17
N ILE A 107 -13.53 -14.47 4.12
CA ILE A 107 -13.84 -13.96 5.45
C ILE A 107 -12.55 -13.59 6.21
N GLU A 108 -11.54 -14.45 6.19
CA GLU A 108 -10.23 -14.18 6.80
C GLU A 108 -9.58 -12.92 6.22
N GLN A 109 -9.69 -12.70 4.91
CA GLN A 109 -9.25 -11.45 4.27
C GLN A 109 -9.97 -10.24 4.86
N ILE A 110 -11.30 -10.29 5.04
CA ILE A 110 -12.07 -9.21 5.65
C ILE A 110 -11.61 -8.93 7.10
N GLU A 111 -11.31 -9.96 7.87
CA GLU A 111 -10.80 -9.82 9.25
C GLU A 111 -9.45 -9.09 9.28
N TYR A 112 -8.51 -9.43 8.40
CA TYR A 112 -7.24 -8.72 8.28
C TYR A 112 -7.42 -7.26 7.83
N LEU A 113 -8.29 -7.00 6.85
CA LEU A 113 -8.60 -5.64 6.42
C LEU A 113 -9.20 -4.80 7.56
N ASN A 114 -10.11 -5.37 8.35
CA ASN A 114 -10.70 -4.69 9.51
C ASN A 114 -9.65 -4.41 10.60
N ARG A 115 -8.78 -5.37 10.91
CA ARG A 115 -7.66 -5.16 11.86
C ARG A 115 -6.74 -4.03 11.37
N THR A 116 -6.44 -4.01 10.08
CA THR A 116 -5.64 -2.96 9.44
C THR A 116 -6.31 -1.59 9.59
N TRP A 117 -7.60 -1.52 9.30
CA TRP A 117 -8.38 -0.28 9.44
C TRP A 117 -8.41 0.23 10.88
N TYR A 118 -8.75 -0.63 11.84
CA TYR A 118 -8.78 -0.24 13.26
C TYR A 118 -7.39 0.12 13.80
N GLY A 119 -6.32 -0.47 13.28
CA GLY A 119 -4.94 -0.08 13.57
C GLY A 119 -4.54 1.32 13.07
N GLY A 120 -5.44 2.03 12.37
CA GLY A 120 -5.19 3.37 11.85
C GLY A 120 -4.39 3.36 10.53
N HIS A 121 -4.24 2.20 9.89
CA HIS A 121 -3.61 2.08 8.59
C HIS A 121 -4.57 2.51 7.47
N GLU A 122 -4.04 2.72 6.27
CA GLU A 122 -4.82 3.05 5.09
C GLU A 122 -5.11 1.81 4.26
N LEU A 123 -6.30 1.76 3.70
CA LEU A 123 -6.70 0.77 2.71
C LEU A 123 -6.90 1.47 1.36
N GLY A 124 -5.99 1.19 0.43
CA GLY A 124 -6.02 1.70 -0.95
C GLY A 124 -6.39 0.61 -1.94
N THR A 125 -6.41 0.95 -3.24
CA THR A 125 -6.68 -0.01 -4.31
C THR A 125 -5.41 -0.46 -5.03
N HIS A 126 -5.33 -1.76 -5.35
CA HIS A 126 -4.43 -2.33 -6.35
C HIS A 126 -5.24 -2.85 -7.54
N TYR A 127 -6.39 -2.21 -7.79
CA TYR A 127 -7.36 -2.53 -8.85
C TYR A 127 -7.89 -3.98 -8.78
N VAL A 128 -8.13 -4.66 -9.92
CA VAL A 128 -8.77 -5.97 -9.92
C VAL A 128 -8.01 -7.02 -10.71
N GLY A 129 -7.99 -6.96 -12.06
CA GLY A 129 -7.64 -8.09 -12.92
C GLY A 129 -6.17 -8.39 -13.10
N HIS A 130 -5.27 -7.48 -12.71
CA HIS A 130 -3.81 -7.57 -12.81
C HIS A 130 -3.28 -7.83 -14.23
N PHE A 131 -3.87 -7.16 -15.22
CA PHE A 131 -3.50 -7.32 -16.63
C PHE A 131 -2.29 -6.46 -17.00
N CYS A 132 -1.12 -7.06 -16.98
CA CYS A 132 0.17 -6.43 -17.26
C CYS A 132 0.62 -6.61 -18.71
N ALA A 133 1.71 -5.95 -19.09
CA ALA A 133 2.38 -6.15 -20.38
C ALA A 133 2.58 -7.64 -20.69
N GLY A 134 2.23 -8.05 -21.91
CA GLY A 134 2.21 -9.45 -22.32
C GLY A 134 0.82 -10.12 -22.25
N THR A 135 -0.15 -9.54 -21.55
CA THR A 135 -1.54 -9.96 -21.61
C THR A 135 -2.26 -9.37 -22.85
N ARG A 136 -3.45 -9.88 -23.16
CA ARG A 136 -4.22 -9.48 -24.38
C ARG A 136 -4.56 -7.98 -24.41
N ASN A 137 -4.97 -7.40 -23.28
CA ASN A 137 -5.26 -5.98 -23.12
C ASN A 137 -4.67 -5.47 -21.80
N PRO A 138 -3.36 -5.13 -21.78
CA PRO A 138 -2.69 -4.68 -20.56
C PRO A 138 -3.10 -3.26 -20.17
N GLY A 139 -2.98 -2.93 -18.87
CA GLY A 139 -3.34 -1.65 -18.28
C GLY A 139 -2.70 -0.44 -18.99
N LYS A 140 -1.46 -0.58 -19.49
CA LYS A 140 -0.77 0.47 -20.23
C LYS A 140 -1.53 0.95 -21.49
N ASN A 141 -2.40 0.12 -22.06
CA ASN A 141 -3.19 0.43 -23.23
C ASN A 141 -4.57 1.04 -22.89
N TRP A 142 -5.01 0.92 -21.64
CA TRP A 142 -6.35 1.30 -21.25
C TRP A 142 -6.60 2.80 -21.41
N SER A 143 -7.81 3.10 -21.89
CA SER A 143 -8.39 4.43 -21.90
C SER A 143 -8.92 4.83 -20.53
N THR A 144 -9.25 6.10 -20.33
CA THR A 144 -9.92 6.56 -19.09
C THR A 144 -11.22 5.78 -18.81
N ARG A 145 -11.98 5.41 -19.85
CA ARG A 145 -13.20 4.62 -19.71
C ARG A 145 -12.91 3.20 -19.17
N GLU A 146 -11.83 2.58 -19.61
CA GLU A 146 -11.44 1.25 -19.14
C GLU A 146 -10.91 1.31 -17.70
N TRP A 147 -10.17 2.37 -17.34
CA TRP A 147 -9.77 2.61 -15.95
C TRP A 147 -10.98 2.85 -15.04
N ASN A 148 -11.98 3.65 -15.48
CA ASN A 148 -13.23 3.80 -14.73
C ASN A 148 -13.94 2.46 -14.56
N HIS A 149 -14.07 1.67 -15.62
CA HIS A 149 -14.71 0.35 -15.56
C HIS A 149 -14.02 -0.58 -14.55
N GLU A 150 -12.70 -0.57 -14.49
CA GLU A 150 -11.94 -1.38 -13.54
C GLU A 150 -12.17 -0.91 -12.09
N LEU A 151 -12.19 0.41 -11.85
CA LEU A 151 -12.46 0.97 -10.53
C LEU A 151 -13.92 0.77 -10.11
N ASP A 152 -14.90 0.95 -11.01
CA ASP A 152 -16.31 0.65 -10.75
C ASP A 152 -16.48 -0.80 -10.25
N GLN A 153 -15.78 -1.74 -10.89
CA GLN A 153 -15.81 -3.12 -10.44
C GLN A 153 -15.12 -3.31 -9.11
N PHE A 154 -13.94 -2.70 -8.88
CA PHE A 154 -13.27 -2.77 -7.59
C PHE A 154 -14.21 -2.37 -6.45
N PHE A 155 -14.83 -1.20 -6.55
CA PHE A 155 -15.75 -0.70 -5.52
C PHE A 155 -17.02 -1.55 -5.39
N SER A 156 -17.57 -2.00 -6.52
CA SER A 156 -18.73 -2.91 -6.50
C SER A 156 -18.42 -4.25 -5.85
N LEU A 157 -17.27 -4.86 -6.15
CA LEU A 157 -16.84 -6.12 -5.56
C LEU A 157 -16.63 -5.98 -4.05
N MET A 158 -15.99 -4.91 -3.61
CA MET A 158 -15.79 -4.60 -2.20
C MET A 158 -17.12 -4.39 -1.47
N ALA A 159 -18.00 -3.54 -2.01
CA ALA A 159 -19.29 -3.22 -1.36
C ALA A 159 -20.24 -4.43 -1.30
N ASN A 160 -20.17 -5.32 -2.30
CA ASN A 160 -21.07 -6.46 -2.42
C ASN A 160 -20.39 -7.82 -2.12
N TRP A 161 -19.28 -7.81 -1.38
CA TRP A 161 -18.49 -9.02 -1.17
C TRP A 161 -19.30 -10.19 -0.58
N ARG A 162 -20.23 -9.92 0.34
CA ARG A 162 -21.11 -10.94 0.94
C ARG A 162 -22.06 -11.55 -0.08
N SER A 163 -22.86 -10.69 -0.73
CA SER A 163 -23.90 -11.11 -1.67
C SER A 163 -23.32 -11.79 -2.90
N ASN A 164 -22.17 -11.31 -3.40
CA ASN A 164 -21.48 -11.92 -4.53
C ASN A 164 -21.07 -13.37 -4.26
N ASN A 165 -20.75 -13.70 -3.01
CA ASN A 165 -20.27 -15.03 -2.59
C ASN A 165 -21.32 -15.87 -1.85
N GLY A 166 -22.52 -15.33 -1.60
CA GLY A 166 -23.52 -15.99 -0.75
C GLY A 166 -22.98 -16.27 0.65
N ILE A 167 -22.28 -15.29 1.24
CA ILE A 167 -21.73 -15.33 2.62
C ILE A 167 -22.71 -14.63 3.55
N THR A 168 -23.16 -15.32 4.59
CA THR A 168 -24.14 -14.83 5.57
C THR A 168 -23.56 -14.69 6.98
N THR A 169 -22.30 -15.10 7.18
CA THR A 169 -21.58 -15.08 8.48
C THR A 169 -20.30 -14.26 8.38
N GLY A 170 -19.60 -14.09 9.51
CA GLY A 170 -18.37 -13.31 9.60
C GLY A 170 -18.61 -11.81 9.78
N PRO A 171 -17.55 -11.00 9.98
CA PRO A 171 -17.66 -9.58 10.25
C PRO A 171 -18.06 -8.78 9.00
N ASP A 172 -18.67 -7.62 9.17
CA ASP A 172 -18.81 -6.64 8.11
C ASP A 172 -17.48 -5.92 7.86
N LEU A 173 -17.32 -5.30 6.68
CA LEU A 173 -16.22 -4.38 6.47
C LEU A 173 -16.36 -3.16 7.39
N ALA A 174 -15.29 -2.82 8.11
CA ALA A 174 -15.24 -1.69 9.01
C ALA A 174 -15.15 -0.33 8.31
N PHE A 175 -15.00 -0.33 6.99
CA PHE A 175 -14.84 0.85 6.14
C PHE A 175 -15.65 0.71 4.85
N GLY A 176 -15.88 1.82 4.19
CA GLY A 176 -16.63 1.86 2.92
C GLY A 176 -15.80 2.37 1.75
N PRO A 177 -16.39 2.42 0.53
CA PRO A 177 -15.73 2.93 -0.67
C PRO A 177 -15.14 4.34 -0.52
N GLN A 178 -15.81 5.20 0.23
CA GLN A 178 -15.40 6.59 0.47
C GLN A 178 -14.06 6.72 1.22
N GLU A 179 -13.60 5.65 1.87
CA GLU A 179 -12.33 5.65 2.61
C GLU A 179 -11.12 5.29 1.73
N VAL A 180 -11.37 4.75 0.53
CA VAL A 180 -10.31 4.40 -0.43
C VAL A 180 -9.92 5.66 -1.21
N LYS A 181 -8.81 6.29 -0.83
CA LYS A 181 -8.40 7.60 -1.36
C LYS A 181 -7.30 7.54 -2.41
N GLY A 182 -6.76 6.38 -2.69
CA GLY A 182 -5.72 6.21 -3.70
C GLY A 182 -5.29 4.77 -3.86
N GLY A 183 -4.20 4.58 -4.61
CA GLY A 183 -3.70 3.23 -4.88
C GLY A 183 -2.46 3.19 -5.75
N ARG A 184 -2.20 2.01 -6.27
CA ARG A 184 -1.13 1.72 -7.22
C ARG A 184 -1.62 0.74 -8.26
N THR A 185 -1.39 1.05 -9.55
CA THR A 185 -1.74 0.14 -10.64
C THR A 185 -0.86 -1.10 -10.64
N GLN A 186 -1.43 -2.17 -11.13
CA GLN A 186 -0.68 -3.40 -11.36
C GLN A 186 0.48 -3.12 -12.33
N CYS A 187 1.63 -3.70 -12.03
CA CYS A 187 2.84 -3.59 -12.85
C CYS A 187 3.28 -2.15 -13.14
N LEU A 188 2.83 -1.18 -12.32
CA LEU A 188 3.14 0.24 -12.49
C LEU A 188 2.71 0.77 -13.89
N GLU A 189 1.62 0.24 -14.44
CA GLU A 189 1.11 0.61 -15.75
C GLU A 189 0.05 1.71 -15.67
N GLY A 190 -0.02 2.54 -16.69
CA GLY A 190 -0.94 3.67 -16.78
C GLY A 190 -0.21 4.98 -17.08
N THR A 191 -0.97 6.02 -17.35
CA THR A 191 -0.43 7.37 -17.55
C THR A 191 -1.34 8.40 -16.88
N PRO A 192 -0.81 9.52 -16.35
CA PRO A 192 -1.64 10.56 -15.76
C PRO A 192 -2.75 11.07 -16.67
N ALA A 193 -2.54 11.07 -17.96
CA ALA A 193 -3.54 11.55 -18.92
C ALA A 193 -4.77 10.65 -19.01
N LYS A 194 -4.59 9.32 -18.86
CA LYS A 194 -5.66 8.33 -18.99
C LYS A 194 -6.20 7.86 -17.63
N LEU A 195 -5.30 7.69 -16.64
CA LEU A 195 -5.63 7.15 -15.33
C LEU A 195 -6.25 8.20 -14.39
N PHE A 196 -5.64 9.39 -14.28
CA PHE A 196 -6.05 10.37 -13.26
C PHE A 196 -7.46 10.94 -13.43
N PRO A 197 -8.03 11.08 -14.64
CA PRO A 197 -9.45 11.39 -14.75
C PRO A 197 -10.36 10.32 -14.12
N ALA A 198 -9.98 9.04 -14.21
CA ALA A 198 -10.73 7.96 -13.57
C ALA A 198 -10.59 8.00 -12.04
N LEU A 199 -9.38 8.27 -11.52
CA LEU A 199 -9.17 8.43 -10.07
C LEU A 199 -10.04 9.56 -9.50
N ARG A 200 -10.08 10.71 -10.16
CA ARG A 200 -10.94 11.84 -9.73
C ARG A 200 -12.43 11.51 -9.77
N ALA A 201 -12.87 10.74 -10.77
CA ALA A 201 -14.27 10.32 -10.85
C ALA A 201 -14.69 9.40 -9.68
N HIS A 202 -13.72 8.84 -8.96
CA HIS A 202 -13.92 8.01 -7.77
C HIS A 202 -13.44 8.71 -6.47
N ASP A 203 -13.34 10.04 -6.46
CA ASP A 203 -12.94 10.84 -5.30
C ASP A 203 -11.60 10.44 -4.67
N MET A 204 -10.70 9.90 -5.50
CA MET A 204 -9.34 9.58 -5.10
C MET A 204 -8.45 10.82 -5.17
N THR A 205 -7.49 10.91 -4.29
CA THR A 205 -6.62 12.08 -4.11
C THR A 205 -5.15 11.80 -4.40
N TRP A 206 -4.73 10.53 -4.43
CA TRP A 206 -3.35 10.14 -4.65
C TRP A 206 -3.20 8.90 -5.52
N ASP A 207 -2.02 8.78 -6.12
CA ASP A 207 -1.53 7.62 -6.86
C ASP A 207 -0.06 7.36 -6.54
N SER A 208 0.39 6.12 -6.69
CA SER A 208 1.80 5.75 -6.56
C SER A 208 2.19 4.72 -7.62
N SER A 209 1.70 4.94 -8.85
CA SER A 209 1.91 3.98 -9.96
C SER A 209 3.15 4.28 -10.80
N MET A 210 3.74 5.49 -10.68
CA MET A 210 4.80 5.90 -11.59
C MET A 210 6.18 5.72 -10.97
N PRO A 211 7.06 4.91 -11.57
CA PRO A 211 8.47 4.95 -11.24
C PRO A 211 9.05 6.32 -11.56
N ALA A 212 9.99 6.78 -10.73
CA ALA A 212 10.73 8.00 -11.03
C ALA A 212 11.47 7.87 -12.37
N ALA A 213 11.23 8.80 -13.28
CA ALA A 213 11.82 8.79 -14.62
C ALA A 213 13.35 9.07 -14.60
N GLN A 214 13.81 9.77 -13.58
CA GLN A 214 15.21 10.05 -13.34
C GLN A 214 15.63 9.51 -11.97
N PRO A 215 16.92 9.19 -11.77
CA PRO A 215 17.39 8.68 -10.49
C PRO A 215 17.11 9.64 -9.33
N GLY A 216 16.58 9.10 -8.22
CA GLY A 216 16.44 9.83 -6.97
C GLY A 216 15.18 9.49 -6.18
N VAL A 217 15.11 10.13 -5.01
CA VAL A 217 13.92 10.25 -4.16
C VAL A 217 13.40 11.67 -4.30
N TYR A 218 12.16 11.80 -4.71
CA TYR A 218 11.52 13.05 -5.07
C TYR A 218 10.36 13.38 -4.14
N TRP A 219 10.08 14.66 -3.97
CA TRP A 219 8.80 15.10 -3.41
C TRP A 219 7.66 14.70 -4.35
N PRO A 220 6.49 14.33 -3.80
CA PRO A 220 5.31 14.09 -4.63
C PRO A 220 4.89 15.36 -5.35
N SER A 221 4.27 15.19 -6.51
CA SER A 221 3.78 16.30 -7.32
C SER A 221 2.28 16.17 -7.57
N LYS A 222 1.56 17.29 -7.55
CA LYS A 222 0.13 17.31 -7.85
C LYS A 222 -0.09 17.45 -9.36
N ILE A 223 -0.46 16.34 -9.99
CA ILE A 223 -0.65 16.25 -11.44
C ILE A 223 -2.15 16.09 -11.73
N ARG A 224 -2.77 17.03 -12.47
CA ARG A 224 -4.21 16.98 -12.80
C ARG A 224 -5.12 16.76 -11.56
N GLY A 225 -4.73 17.31 -10.41
CA GLY A 225 -5.50 17.20 -9.16
C GLY A 225 -5.22 15.95 -8.32
N ILE A 226 -4.37 15.05 -8.76
CA ILE A 226 -3.94 13.84 -8.04
C ILE A 226 -2.49 14.02 -7.55
N TRP A 227 -2.21 13.69 -6.30
CA TRP A 227 -0.85 13.61 -5.77
C TRP A 227 -0.17 12.32 -6.21
N GLU A 228 0.90 12.45 -6.99
CA GLU A 228 1.71 11.32 -7.44
C GLU A 228 2.92 11.11 -6.50
N PHE A 229 2.96 9.95 -5.85
CA PHE A 229 4.06 9.49 -5.01
C PHE A 229 4.92 8.50 -5.80
N GLN A 230 5.92 8.99 -6.49
CA GLN A 230 6.75 8.17 -7.38
C GLN A 230 7.47 7.04 -6.62
N ILE A 231 7.51 5.84 -7.20
CA ILE A 231 8.39 4.76 -6.75
C ILE A 231 9.83 5.19 -7.04
N PRO A 232 10.73 5.24 -6.04
CA PRO A 232 12.09 5.70 -6.26
C PRO A 232 12.86 4.87 -7.28
N TYR A 233 13.60 5.53 -8.16
CA TYR A 233 14.65 4.92 -8.96
C TYR A 233 15.99 5.32 -8.36
N ALA A 234 16.53 4.51 -7.45
CA ALA A 234 17.61 4.94 -6.57
C ALA A 234 18.87 4.07 -6.69
N TRP A 235 19.99 4.62 -6.25
CA TRP A 235 21.23 3.88 -6.10
C TRP A 235 21.11 2.84 -4.99
N SER A 236 21.52 1.62 -5.29
CA SER A 236 21.63 0.52 -4.33
C SER A 236 23.13 0.23 -4.07
N PRO A 237 23.67 0.60 -2.91
CA PRO A 237 25.08 0.36 -2.61
C PRO A 237 25.50 -1.11 -2.73
N PRO A 238 24.74 -2.09 -2.20
CA PRO A 238 25.14 -3.50 -2.31
C PRO A 238 25.06 -4.05 -3.74
N LEU A 239 24.22 -3.47 -4.60
CA LEU A 239 24.13 -3.86 -6.02
C LEU A 239 25.07 -3.05 -6.91
N ARG A 240 25.63 -1.94 -6.40
CA ARG A 240 26.47 -1.00 -7.15
C ARG A 240 25.81 -0.51 -8.45
N LYS A 241 24.50 -0.33 -8.42
CA LYS A 241 23.70 0.19 -9.55
C LYS A 241 22.42 0.85 -9.07
N ARG A 242 21.77 1.55 -9.96
CA ARG A 242 20.42 2.11 -9.76
C ARG A 242 19.37 1.08 -10.12
N GLN A 243 18.23 1.15 -9.44
CA GLN A 243 17.06 0.36 -9.79
C GLN A 243 15.77 0.96 -9.22
N THR A 244 14.64 0.58 -9.77
CA THR A 244 13.32 0.84 -9.17
C THR A 244 13.22 0.11 -7.84
N VAL A 245 12.87 0.85 -6.77
CA VAL A 245 12.87 0.34 -5.40
C VAL A 245 11.50 -0.25 -5.08
N LEU A 246 11.28 -1.44 -5.59
CA LEU A 246 10.16 -2.33 -5.32
C LEU A 246 10.72 -3.74 -5.08
N ASP A 247 10.16 -4.52 -4.19
CA ASP A 247 10.68 -5.85 -3.84
C ASP A 247 10.82 -6.80 -5.04
N TYR A 248 9.83 -6.83 -5.95
CA TYR A 248 9.91 -7.59 -7.19
C TYR A 248 11.11 -7.17 -8.06
N ASN A 249 11.43 -5.87 -8.12
CA ASN A 249 12.57 -5.38 -8.90
C ASN A 249 13.91 -5.79 -8.28
N PHE A 250 14.02 -5.85 -6.96
CA PHE A 250 15.17 -6.43 -6.27
C PHE A 250 15.28 -7.92 -6.58
N TRP A 251 14.20 -8.67 -6.49
CA TRP A 251 14.17 -10.10 -6.79
C TRP A 251 14.63 -10.38 -8.22
N TYR A 252 14.04 -9.68 -9.18
CA TYR A 252 14.44 -9.79 -10.58
C TYR A 252 15.93 -9.46 -10.77
N THR A 253 16.41 -8.39 -10.16
CA THR A 253 17.80 -7.95 -10.27
C THR A 253 18.80 -8.92 -9.64
N VAL A 254 18.46 -9.55 -8.52
CA VAL A 254 19.38 -10.44 -7.80
C VAL A 254 19.47 -11.80 -8.45
N ASN A 255 18.36 -12.38 -8.92
CA ASN A 255 18.35 -13.74 -9.43
C ASN A 255 17.32 -14.04 -10.55
N GLY A 256 16.82 -13.00 -11.25
CA GLY A 256 15.87 -13.17 -12.35
C GLY A 256 14.46 -13.54 -11.89
N ALA A 257 14.05 -13.12 -10.70
CA ALA A 257 12.78 -13.47 -10.07
C ALA A 257 12.53 -15.00 -9.95
N GLN A 258 13.61 -15.75 -9.72
CA GLN A 258 13.53 -17.19 -9.49
C GLN A 258 13.46 -17.49 -7.99
N ASP A 259 12.51 -18.35 -7.58
CA ASP A 259 12.42 -18.75 -6.18
C ASP A 259 13.59 -19.66 -5.81
N ARG A 260 14.57 -19.06 -5.13
CA ARG A 260 15.80 -19.72 -4.66
C ARG A 260 16.02 -19.36 -3.20
N PRO A 261 15.48 -20.13 -2.26
CA PRO A 261 15.59 -19.84 -0.82
C PRO A 261 17.03 -19.64 -0.31
N LYS A 262 18.04 -20.23 -0.97
CA LYS A 262 19.45 -20.00 -0.67
C LYS A 262 19.90 -18.55 -0.84
N ASP A 263 19.23 -17.77 -1.67
CA ASP A 263 19.53 -16.35 -1.89
C ASP A 263 18.88 -15.43 -0.83
N LYS A 264 18.07 -15.97 0.10
CA LYS A 264 17.34 -15.23 1.13
C LYS A 264 18.20 -14.22 1.89
N ALA A 265 19.33 -14.66 2.44
CA ALA A 265 20.21 -13.79 3.23
C ALA A 265 20.82 -12.66 2.38
N ARG A 266 21.18 -12.94 1.13
CA ARG A 266 21.69 -11.94 0.19
C ARG A 266 20.61 -10.92 -0.16
N ILE A 267 19.41 -11.36 -0.50
CA ILE A 267 18.28 -10.47 -0.85
C ILE A 267 17.93 -9.59 0.34
N ARG A 268 17.78 -10.18 1.53
CA ARG A 268 17.48 -9.43 2.76
C ARG A 268 18.50 -8.29 2.98
N ARG A 269 19.79 -8.57 2.86
CA ARG A 269 20.84 -7.56 3.01
C ARG A 269 20.74 -6.49 1.93
N VAL A 270 20.57 -6.88 0.65
CA VAL A 270 20.43 -5.93 -0.46
C VAL A 270 19.27 -4.96 -0.23
N VAL A 271 18.12 -5.47 0.14
CA VAL A 271 16.92 -4.66 0.40
C VAL A 271 17.17 -3.71 1.57
N LEU A 272 17.55 -4.25 2.71
CA LEU A 272 17.72 -3.48 3.95
C LEU A 272 18.78 -2.38 3.83
N ASP A 273 19.93 -2.70 3.25
CA ASP A 273 21.03 -1.72 3.09
C ASP A 273 20.66 -0.64 2.06
N THR A 274 19.86 -0.99 1.03
CA THR A 274 19.36 0.02 0.08
C THR A 274 18.36 0.95 0.75
N TYR A 275 17.41 0.42 1.55
CA TYR A 275 16.43 1.24 2.27
C TYR A 275 17.11 2.18 3.27
N ARG A 276 18.09 1.67 4.05
CA ARG A 276 18.87 2.47 4.99
C ARG A 276 19.64 3.60 4.30
N TYR A 277 20.22 3.29 3.14
CA TYR A 277 20.93 4.29 2.34
C TYR A 277 19.96 5.39 1.87
N MET A 278 18.85 5.03 1.26
CA MET A 278 17.85 6.00 0.79
C MET A 278 17.30 6.87 1.92
N PHE A 279 16.99 6.23 3.06
CA PHE A 279 16.51 6.93 4.24
C PHE A 279 17.53 7.96 4.73
N LYS A 280 18.78 7.55 4.90
CA LYS A 280 19.85 8.48 5.33
C LYS A 280 19.94 9.67 4.39
N ARG A 281 19.92 9.41 3.06
CA ARG A 281 20.03 10.49 2.06
C ARG A 281 18.83 11.44 2.07
N ALA A 282 17.61 10.93 2.22
CA ALA A 282 16.42 11.76 2.33
C ALA A 282 16.39 12.54 3.65
N TYR A 283 16.66 11.88 4.76
CA TYR A 283 16.67 12.49 6.11
C TYR A 283 17.69 13.62 6.26
N GLU A 284 18.88 13.48 5.72
CA GLU A 284 19.95 14.50 5.76
C GLU A 284 19.82 15.53 4.63
N GLY A 285 19.08 15.24 3.57
CA GLY A 285 19.04 16.04 2.35
C GLY A 285 17.74 16.79 2.11
N ASN A 286 16.93 16.29 1.18
CA ASN A 286 15.75 17.01 0.70
C ASN A 286 14.46 16.75 1.51
N ARG A 287 14.46 15.83 2.46
CA ARG A 287 13.27 15.44 3.26
C ARG A 287 12.07 14.98 2.46
N ALA A 288 12.27 14.60 1.20
CA ALA A 288 11.17 14.06 0.41
C ALA A 288 10.59 12.79 1.07
N PRO A 289 9.27 12.61 1.07
CA PRO A 289 8.63 11.39 1.54
C PRO A 289 9.23 10.15 0.88
N LEU A 290 9.69 9.20 1.68
CA LEU A 290 10.35 7.98 1.20
C LEU A 290 9.32 6.88 1.00
N VAL A 291 9.01 6.55 -0.25
CA VAL A 291 8.13 5.43 -0.60
C VAL A 291 8.89 4.10 -0.52
N ILE A 292 8.37 3.17 0.28
CA ILE A 292 8.84 1.79 0.44
C ILE A 292 7.71 0.87 -0.01
N ALA A 293 7.80 0.41 -1.26
CA ALA A 293 6.78 -0.40 -1.90
C ALA A 293 7.16 -1.89 -1.90
N ASN A 294 6.25 -2.74 -1.43
CA ASN A 294 6.47 -4.18 -1.30
C ASN A 294 5.17 -4.96 -1.56
N HIS A 295 5.30 -6.27 -1.58
CA HIS A 295 4.20 -7.23 -1.50
C HIS A 295 4.32 -8.03 -0.19
N MET A 296 3.23 -8.68 0.24
CA MET A 296 3.27 -9.61 1.38
C MET A 296 3.58 -11.05 0.96
N ASN A 297 4.12 -11.26 -0.22
CA ASN A 297 4.43 -12.57 -0.78
C ASN A 297 5.67 -13.20 -0.13
N ASP A 298 5.68 -14.53 -0.01
CA ASP A 298 6.78 -15.31 0.60
C ASP A 298 7.96 -15.58 -0.35
N TRP A 299 8.16 -14.76 -1.35
CA TRP A 299 9.21 -14.94 -2.35
C TRP A 299 10.58 -15.19 -1.74
N ASN A 300 11.32 -16.11 -2.34
CA ASN A 300 12.66 -16.52 -1.90
C ASN A 300 12.72 -16.94 -0.42
N GLY A 301 11.73 -17.73 0.03
CA GLY A 301 11.66 -18.17 1.41
C GLY A 301 11.38 -17.01 2.38
N ASN A 302 10.53 -16.07 1.97
CA ASN A 302 10.16 -14.88 2.74
C ASN A 302 11.39 -13.98 3.03
N ALA A 303 12.13 -13.60 2.00
CA ALA A 303 13.33 -12.77 2.15
C ALA A 303 13.00 -11.29 2.40
N PHE A 304 11.92 -10.78 1.77
CA PHE A 304 11.59 -9.36 1.74
C PHE A 304 10.86 -8.87 2.99
N ASN A 305 9.84 -9.61 3.44
CA ASN A 305 8.97 -9.16 4.53
C ASN A 305 9.73 -8.92 5.85
N PRO A 306 10.61 -9.83 6.33
CA PRO A 306 11.40 -9.56 7.52
C PRO A 306 12.40 -8.40 7.37
N ALA A 307 12.93 -8.16 6.15
CA ALA A 307 13.79 -7.01 5.92
C ALA A 307 13.02 -5.69 6.01
N THR A 308 11.83 -5.65 5.41
CA THR A 308 10.94 -4.47 5.44
C THR A 308 10.43 -4.18 6.83
N ALA A 309 9.99 -5.20 7.59
CA ALA A 309 9.56 -5.06 8.98
C ALA A 309 10.71 -4.60 9.89
N GLN A 310 11.93 -5.11 9.68
CA GLN A 310 13.12 -4.64 10.39
C GLN A 310 13.41 -3.18 10.06
N PHE A 311 13.35 -2.76 8.80
CA PHE A 311 13.55 -1.37 8.42
C PHE A 311 12.48 -0.46 9.03
N MET A 312 11.23 -0.89 9.08
CA MET A 312 10.14 -0.17 9.74
C MET A 312 10.47 0.08 11.22
N THR A 313 10.83 -0.95 11.96
CA THR A 313 11.14 -0.83 13.40
C THR A 313 12.43 -0.05 13.68
N GLU A 314 13.40 -0.05 12.78
CA GLU A 314 14.65 0.72 12.91
C GLU A 314 14.47 2.21 12.62
N THR A 315 13.44 2.56 11.84
CA THR A 315 13.30 3.89 11.24
C THR A 315 12.16 4.68 11.86
N CYS A 316 11.01 4.06 12.03
CA CYS A 316 9.84 4.69 12.63
C CYS A 316 10.08 4.95 14.12
N GLY A 317 9.56 6.06 14.64
CA GLY A 317 9.79 6.48 16.03
C GLY A 317 11.13 7.20 16.28
N ARG A 318 11.98 7.39 15.26
CA ARG A 318 13.16 8.26 15.36
C ARG A 318 12.72 9.73 15.43
N PRO A 319 13.52 10.61 16.04
CA PRO A 319 13.23 12.05 16.03
C PRO A 319 12.99 12.57 14.62
N GLU A 320 11.97 13.42 14.45
CA GLU A 320 11.57 14.01 13.16
C GLU A 320 11.15 13.00 12.06
N VAL A 321 10.95 11.74 12.40
CA VAL A 321 10.48 10.70 11.45
C VAL A 321 9.05 10.31 11.75
N ILE A 322 8.21 10.31 10.72
CA ILE A 322 6.82 9.86 10.79
C ILE A 322 6.58 8.81 9.72
N CYS A 323 6.32 7.58 10.14
CA CYS A 323 5.87 6.52 9.23
C CYS A 323 4.35 6.63 9.10
N ALA A 324 3.91 7.18 7.97
CA ALA A 324 2.56 7.64 7.73
C ALA A 324 1.87 6.88 6.59
N THR A 325 0.57 7.05 6.45
CA THR A 325 -0.16 6.64 5.25
C THR A 325 0.01 7.69 4.14
N HIS A 326 -0.27 7.30 2.88
CA HIS A 326 -0.26 8.25 1.77
C HIS A 326 -1.35 9.32 1.95
N ALA A 327 -2.55 8.93 2.38
CA ALA A 327 -3.64 9.85 2.62
C ALA A 327 -3.32 10.89 3.72
N ASP A 328 -2.64 10.49 4.81
CA ASP A 328 -2.20 11.41 5.85
C ASP A 328 -1.18 12.43 5.32
N VAL A 329 -0.23 11.98 4.47
CA VAL A 329 0.74 12.89 3.86
C VAL A 329 0.08 13.82 2.85
N VAL A 330 -0.93 13.36 2.10
CA VAL A 330 -1.76 14.25 1.26
C VAL A 330 -2.44 15.32 2.11
N ALA A 331 -3.10 14.94 3.20
CA ALA A 331 -3.74 15.88 4.10
C ALA A 331 -2.75 16.90 4.68
N TRP A 332 -1.53 16.45 5.01
CA TRP A 332 -0.46 17.34 5.46
C TRP A 332 0.02 18.28 4.34
N LEU A 333 0.18 17.80 3.11
CA LEU A 333 0.59 18.61 1.95
C LEU A 333 -0.43 19.69 1.60
N GLU A 334 -1.73 19.39 1.70
CA GLU A 334 -2.82 20.32 1.34
C GLU A 334 -2.94 21.54 2.29
N VAL A 335 -2.40 21.46 3.49
CA VAL A 335 -2.39 22.60 4.44
C VAL A 335 -1.12 23.44 4.38
N GLN A 336 -0.12 23.04 3.57
CA GLN A 336 1.15 23.76 3.50
C GLN A 336 1.04 25.03 2.64
N ASP A 337 1.72 26.09 3.05
CA ASP A 337 1.97 27.24 2.17
C ASP A 337 2.94 26.80 1.05
N PRO A 338 2.52 26.89 -0.23
CA PRO A 338 3.39 26.51 -1.35
C PRO A 338 4.75 27.18 -1.35
N LYS A 339 4.86 28.44 -0.87
CA LYS A 339 6.12 29.17 -0.79
C LYS A 339 7.06 28.61 0.26
N VAL A 340 6.51 28.24 1.43
CA VAL A 340 7.28 27.59 2.50
C VAL A 340 7.73 26.19 2.06
N LEU A 341 6.83 25.43 1.45
CA LEU A 341 7.15 24.08 0.98
C LEU A 341 8.14 24.11 -0.19
N GLN A 342 8.14 25.16 -1.02
CA GLN A 342 9.06 25.31 -2.16
C GLN A 342 10.53 25.25 -1.76
N GLU A 343 10.88 25.75 -0.58
CA GLU A 343 12.25 25.66 -0.06
C GLU A 343 12.75 24.20 -0.03
N TRP A 344 11.86 23.26 0.24
CA TRP A 344 12.16 21.83 0.32
C TRP A 344 11.96 21.07 -0.99
N THR A 345 10.87 21.36 -1.70
CA THR A 345 10.54 20.68 -2.96
C THR A 345 11.46 21.07 -4.12
N SER A 346 12.11 22.22 -4.05
CA SER A 346 13.13 22.66 -5.04
C SER A 346 14.52 22.08 -4.80
N ARG A 347 14.77 21.42 -3.67
CA ARG A 347 16.06 20.77 -3.41
C ARG A 347 16.29 19.61 -4.39
N PRO A 348 17.55 19.39 -4.81
CA PRO A 348 17.86 18.29 -5.71
C PRO A 348 17.41 16.94 -5.16
N PRO A 349 17.02 15.99 -6.04
CA PRO A 349 16.74 14.64 -5.61
C PRO A 349 17.96 13.98 -4.97
N VAL A 350 17.73 13.09 -4.02
CA VAL A 350 18.80 12.39 -3.29
C VAL A 350 18.85 10.91 -3.65
N ALA A 351 19.87 10.21 -3.18
CA ALA A 351 20.11 8.79 -3.48
C ALA A 351 20.31 8.49 -4.99
N VAL A 352 20.87 9.43 -5.74
CA VAL A 352 21.06 9.30 -7.20
C VAL A 352 22.33 8.56 -7.57
N SER A 353 23.36 8.51 -6.69
CA SER A 353 24.65 7.88 -6.97
C SER A 353 25.38 7.46 -5.68
N ALA A 354 26.51 6.74 -5.83
CA ALA A 354 27.33 6.30 -4.71
C ALA A 354 27.95 7.48 -3.92
N ASN A 355 28.18 8.62 -4.56
CA ASN A 355 28.97 9.74 -4.04
C ASN A 355 28.11 10.89 -3.48
N GLN A 356 26.83 10.64 -3.26
CA GLN A 356 25.94 11.63 -2.64
C GLN A 356 25.87 11.46 -1.15
#